data_07f54b2686cafc99ee27965d9dfe5ba8
#
_entry.id   07f54b2686cafc99ee27965d9dfe5ba8
#
_cell.length_a   1.000
_cell.length_b   1.000
_cell.length_c   1.000
_cell.angle_alpha   90.00
_cell.angle_beta   90.00
_cell.angle_gamma   90.00
#
_symmetry.space_group_name_H-M   'P 1'
#
loop_
_entity.id
_entity.type
_entity.pdbx_description
1 polymer ?
#
loop_
_entity_poly.entity_id
_entity_poly.type
_entity_poly.pdbx_seq_one_letter_code
_entity_poly.pdbx_strand_id
1 'polypeptide(L)'
;MFIELLDLLRCINVHEETWLVASFKSVTNRFVMEGTLGCPICSAEYPIVNGIAEFGALPEMPRRKAERSAAIHDREELATRAGAFLNVTEPGATVALGGVWADAALELSVMTEARVLAINPKAGAEESETVGLLRVGSEIPVAPGSVLGVALDASFPAETVASAVRAVRPGGRIVGPVEIPPPSGLAVLAQDEDYWVAQKAPEVIKLSRAGR
;
A
#
# COMPACT_ATOMS: atom_id res chain seq x y z
N MET A 1 1.37 -11.80 -8.52
CA MET A 1 0.21 -11.04 -7.96
C MET A 1 -1.01 -11.94 -7.92
N PHE A 2 -1.58 -12.16 -6.73
CA PHE A 2 -2.81 -12.93 -6.59
C PHE A 2 -3.99 -12.19 -7.23
N ILE A 3 -4.84 -12.90 -7.99
CA ILE A 3 -5.81 -12.27 -8.91
C ILE A 3 -6.81 -11.35 -8.19
N GLU A 4 -7.25 -11.70 -6.98
CA GLU A 4 -8.21 -10.89 -6.22
C GLU A 4 -7.63 -9.55 -5.72
N LEU A 5 -6.30 -9.42 -5.64
CA LEU A 5 -5.67 -8.17 -5.25
C LEU A 5 -5.66 -7.13 -6.39
N LEU A 6 -5.86 -7.58 -7.64
CA LEU A 6 -5.94 -6.68 -8.80
C LEU A 6 -7.17 -5.76 -8.71
N ASP A 7 -8.24 -6.20 -8.08
CA ASP A 7 -9.46 -5.42 -7.91
C ASP A 7 -9.26 -4.14 -7.06
N LEU A 8 -8.20 -4.09 -6.27
CA LEU A 8 -7.83 -2.91 -5.49
C LEU A 8 -7.14 -1.84 -6.32
N LEU A 9 -6.55 -2.23 -7.46
CA LEU A 9 -5.68 -1.36 -8.23
C LEU A 9 -6.44 -0.39 -9.12
N ARG A 10 -5.89 0.82 -9.25
CA ARG A 10 -6.46 1.91 -10.06
C ARG A 10 -5.37 2.58 -10.90
N CYS A 11 -5.81 3.25 -11.94
CA CYS A 11 -4.93 4.11 -12.73
C CYS A 11 -4.36 5.23 -11.86
N ILE A 12 -3.08 5.53 -12.05
CA ILE A 12 -2.39 6.62 -11.34
C ILE A 12 -2.53 7.98 -12.04
N ASN A 13 -3.02 8.01 -13.27
CA ASN A 13 -3.20 9.25 -14.02
C ASN A 13 -4.46 10.01 -13.54
N VAL A 14 -4.40 11.34 -13.70
CA VAL A 14 -5.49 12.24 -13.28
C VAL A 14 -6.66 12.16 -14.27
N HIS A 15 -7.70 11.47 -13.87
CA HIS A 15 -9.01 11.39 -14.54
C HIS A 15 -10.03 10.82 -13.54
N GLU A 16 -11.29 10.63 -13.96
CA GLU A 16 -12.27 9.96 -13.11
C GLU A 16 -11.80 8.54 -12.74
N GLU A 17 -12.16 8.09 -11.54
CA GLU A 17 -11.77 6.77 -11.06
C GLU A 17 -12.36 5.67 -11.93
N THR A 18 -11.52 4.71 -12.33
CA THR A 18 -11.93 3.57 -13.12
C THR A 18 -11.15 2.31 -12.74
N TRP A 19 -11.78 1.17 -12.98
CA TRP A 19 -11.16 -0.14 -12.88
C TRP A 19 -10.17 -0.34 -14.02
N LEU A 20 -9.05 -0.99 -13.71
CA LEU A 20 -8.10 -1.42 -14.74
C LEU A 20 -8.59 -2.72 -15.40
N VAL A 21 -8.41 -2.81 -16.69
CA VAL A 21 -8.71 -4.02 -17.46
C VAL A 21 -7.45 -4.87 -17.51
N ALA A 22 -7.55 -6.10 -17.01
CA ALA A 22 -6.43 -7.01 -16.94
C ALA A 22 -6.35 -7.92 -18.18
N SER A 23 -5.16 -8.01 -18.78
CA SER A 23 -4.81 -8.98 -19.83
C SER A 23 -3.69 -9.87 -19.31
N PHE A 24 -3.96 -11.16 -19.14
CA PHE A 24 -3.02 -12.11 -18.57
C PHE A 24 -2.29 -12.89 -19.68
N LYS A 25 -0.96 -12.92 -19.61
CA LYS A 25 -0.11 -13.72 -20.47
C LYS A 25 0.27 -15.05 -19.81
N SER A 26 0.49 -15.04 -18.49
CA SER A 26 0.83 -16.23 -17.71
C SER A 26 0.20 -16.17 -16.33
N VAL A 27 -0.51 -17.24 -15.95
CA VAL A 27 -1.15 -17.40 -14.64
C VAL A 27 -0.82 -18.78 -14.10
N THR A 28 -0.41 -18.88 -12.85
CA THR A 28 -0.12 -20.12 -12.14
C THR A 28 -0.83 -20.14 -10.80
N ASN A 29 -1.70 -21.10 -10.55
CA ASN A 29 -2.44 -21.23 -9.27
C ASN A 29 -3.12 -19.91 -8.82
N ARG A 30 -3.77 -19.18 -9.75
CA ARG A 30 -4.41 -17.87 -9.55
C ARG A 30 -3.42 -16.72 -9.31
N PHE A 31 -2.12 -16.93 -9.41
CA PHE A 31 -1.13 -15.87 -9.42
C PHE A 31 -0.82 -15.45 -10.86
N VAL A 32 -1.05 -14.18 -11.16
CA VAL A 32 -0.67 -13.57 -12.44
C VAL A 32 0.83 -13.31 -12.41
N MET A 33 1.57 -14.08 -13.21
CA MET A 33 3.03 -13.94 -13.31
C MET A 33 3.40 -12.91 -14.35
N GLU A 34 2.71 -12.93 -15.50
CA GLU A 34 2.95 -11.99 -16.60
C GLU A 34 1.60 -11.49 -17.12
N GLY A 35 1.51 -10.18 -17.35
CA GLY A 35 0.30 -9.55 -17.85
C GLY A 35 0.43 -8.04 -17.99
N THR A 36 -0.70 -7.40 -18.28
CA THR A 36 -0.81 -5.94 -18.37
C THR A 36 -2.14 -5.49 -17.78
N LEU A 37 -2.11 -4.43 -17.01
CA LEU A 37 -3.29 -3.74 -16.52
C LEU A 37 -3.47 -2.47 -17.35
N GLY A 38 -4.53 -2.38 -18.13
CA GLY A 38 -4.83 -1.25 -19.01
C GLY A 38 -5.89 -0.32 -18.42
N CYS A 39 -5.68 0.99 -18.52
CA CYS A 39 -6.70 1.97 -18.19
C CYS A 39 -7.63 2.21 -19.38
N PRO A 40 -8.95 1.98 -19.27
CA PRO A 40 -9.86 2.17 -20.39
C PRO A 40 -10.11 3.65 -20.74
N ILE A 41 -9.73 4.59 -19.84
CA ILE A 41 -9.94 6.03 -20.08
C ILE A 41 -8.73 6.65 -20.78
N CYS A 42 -7.52 6.49 -20.22
CA CYS A 42 -6.33 7.16 -20.74
C CYS A 42 -5.38 6.23 -21.51
N SER A 43 -5.75 4.97 -21.68
CA SER A 43 -4.95 3.94 -22.36
C SER A 43 -3.55 3.72 -21.76
N ALA A 44 -3.31 4.15 -20.52
CA ALA A 44 -2.07 3.83 -19.82
C ALA A 44 -2.02 2.33 -19.54
N GLU A 45 -0.84 1.76 -19.69
CA GLU A 45 -0.57 0.34 -19.46
C GLU A 45 0.43 0.16 -18.32
N TYR A 46 0.13 -0.78 -17.42
CA TYR A 46 0.93 -1.13 -16.27
C TYR A 46 1.28 -2.62 -16.34
N PRO A 47 2.55 -2.97 -16.55
CA PRO A 47 2.95 -4.36 -16.70
C PRO A 47 2.89 -5.10 -15.35
N ILE A 48 2.61 -6.40 -15.43
CA ILE A 48 2.85 -7.36 -14.36
C ILE A 48 4.02 -8.22 -14.83
N VAL A 49 5.12 -8.19 -14.09
CA VAL A 49 6.36 -8.92 -14.41
C VAL A 49 6.77 -9.74 -13.19
N ASN A 50 6.89 -11.06 -13.37
CA ASN A 50 7.21 -11.99 -12.27
C ASN A 50 6.31 -11.82 -11.04
N GLY A 51 5.01 -11.62 -11.26
CA GLY A 51 4.03 -11.45 -10.18
C GLY A 51 3.96 -10.05 -9.59
N ILE A 52 4.81 -9.11 -10.00
CA ILE A 52 4.88 -7.74 -9.49
C ILE A 52 4.20 -6.79 -10.47
N ALA A 53 3.22 -6.03 -10.01
CA ALA A 53 2.60 -4.99 -10.83
C ALA A 53 3.39 -3.67 -10.69
N GLU A 54 3.68 -3.03 -11.84
CA GLU A 54 4.56 -1.85 -11.92
C GLU A 54 3.79 -0.61 -12.37
N PHE A 55 3.88 0.48 -11.61
CA PHE A 55 3.12 1.73 -11.84
C PHE A 55 4.04 2.95 -11.91
N GLY A 56 3.97 3.66 -13.03
CA GLY A 56 4.70 4.92 -13.24
C GLY A 56 6.19 4.74 -13.51
N ALA A 57 6.91 5.85 -13.50
CA ALA A 57 8.37 5.86 -13.59
C ALA A 57 8.96 5.31 -12.30
N LEU A 58 9.46 4.09 -12.36
CA LEU A 58 10.05 3.44 -11.19
C LEU A 58 11.34 4.16 -10.80
N PRO A 59 11.54 4.50 -9.52
CA PRO A 59 12.83 4.97 -9.06
C PRO A 59 13.87 3.89 -9.35
N GLU A 60 15.08 4.30 -9.76
CA GLU A 60 16.21 3.39 -9.69
C GLU A 60 16.24 2.85 -8.25
N MET A 61 16.01 1.54 -8.12
CA MET A 61 16.13 0.91 -6.81
C MET A 61 17.52 1.26 -6.30
N PRO A 62 17.65 2.01 -5.21
CA PRO A 62 18.95 2.18 -4.61
C PRO A 62 19.46 0.76 -4.44
N ARG A 63 20.66 0.46 -4.99
CA ARG A 63 21.41 -0.73 -4.62
C ARG A 63 21.75 -0.57 -3.14
N ARG A 64 20.71 -0.69 -2.29
CA ARG A 64 20.95 -0.88 -0.87
C ARG A 64 21.90 -2.09 -0.84
N LYS A 65 23.15 -1.83 -0.41
CA LYS A 65 24.05 -2.91 -0.02
C LYS A 65 23.19 -3.95 0.62
N ALA A 66 23.40 -5.21 0.25
CA ALA A 66 22.70 -6.34 0.85
C ALA A 66 22.96 -6.31 2.37
N GLU A 67 22.28 -5.38 3.04
CA GLU A 67 22.13 -5.40 4.47
C GLU A 67 21.31 -6.64 4.74
N ARG A 68 21.86 -7.48 5.59
CA ARG A 68 21.35 -8.78 5.99
C ARG A 68 19.83 -8.77 5.94
N SER A 69 19.25 -9.72 5.23
CA SER A 69 17.82 -10.02 5.38
C SER A 69 17.52 -9.98 6.88
N ALA A 70 16.61 -9.10 7.31
CA ALA A 70 16.25 -9.01 8.71
C ALA A 70 15.95 -10.42 9.20
N ALA A 71 16.48 -10.79 10.35
CA ALA A 71 16.20 -12.09 10.92
C ALA A 71 14.68 -12.25 11.06
N ILE A 72 14.15 -13.46 11.02
CA ILE A 72 12.69 -13.71 11.15
C ILE A 72 12.13 -12.98 12.37
N HIS A 73 12.85 -12.99 13.49
CA HIS A 73 12.47 -12.28 14.70
C HIS A 73 12.34 -10.75 14.50
N ASP A 74 13.24 -10.15 13.74
CA ASP A 74 13.16 -8.70 13.44
C ASP A 74 11.93 -8.38 12.57
N ARG A 75 11.49 -9.29 11.71
CA ARG A 75 10.29 -9.12 10.87
C ARG A 75 9.00 -9.28 11.68
N GLU A 76 8.94 -10.20 12.63
CA GLU A 76 7.81 -10.36 13.55
C GLU A 76 7.64 -9.14 14.45
N GLU A 77 8.74 -8.57 14.96
CA GLU A 77 8.72 -7.33 15.73
C GLU A 77 8.22 -6.16 14.88
N LEU A 78 8.72 -6.04 13.65
CA LEU A 78 8.29 -5.01 12.70
C LEU A 78 6.81 -5.18 12.32
N ALA A 79 6.33 -6.40 12.13
CA ALA A 79 4.92 -6.71 11.88
C ALA A 79 4.03 -6.30 13.05
N THR A 80 4.46 -6.61 14.28
CA THR A 80 3.76 -6.22 15.50
C THR A 80 3.66 -4.69 15.61
N ARG A 81 4.76 -3.99 15.35
CA ARG A 81 4.81 -2.52 15.35
C ARG A 81 3.90 -1.92 14.27
N ALA A 82 3.96 -2.43 13.04
CA ALA A 82 3.10 -1.99 11.94
C ALA A 82 1.62 -2.23 12.27
N GLY A 83 1.26 -3.41 12.77
CA GLY A 83 -0.09 -3.75 13.19
C GLY A 83 -0.64 -2.81 14.26
N ALA A 84 0.17 -2.48 15.27
CA ALA A 84 -0.20 -1.55 16.34
C ALA A 84 -0.35 -0.11 15.83
N PHE A 85 0.60 0.38 15.02
CA PHE A 85 0.57 1.73 14.47
C PHE A 85 -0.61 1.94 13.54
N LEU A 86 -0.88 0.98 12.66
CA LEU A 86 -2.01 1.03 11.73
C LEU A 86 -3.33 0.61 12.36
N ASN A 87 -3.32 0.09 13.60
CA ASN A 87 -4.49 -0.43 14.30
C ASN A 87 -5.22 -1.53 13.50
N VAL A 88 -4.45 -2.53 13.04
CA VAL A 88 -4.98 -3.63 12.24
C VAL A 88 -5.68 -4.63 13.16
N THR A 89 -6.98 -4.46 13.35
CA THR A 89 -7.82 -5.29 14.23
C THR A 89 -8.95 -6.01 13.50
N GLU A 90 -9.16 -5.68 12.22
CA GLU A 90 -10.23 -6.25 11.40
C GLU A 90 -9.66 -7.33 10.47
N PRO A 91 -10.06 -8.61 10.60
CA PRO A 91 -9.69 -9.64 9.64
C PRO A 91 -10.11 -9.25 8.21
N GLY A 92 -9.27 -9.54 7.23
CA GLY A 92 -9.54 -9.19 5.83
C GLY A 92 -9.38 -7.69 5.49
N ALA A 93 -9.05 -6.83 6.46
CA ALA A 93 -8.70 -5.43 6.16
C ALA A 93 -7.51 -5.39 5.19
N THR A 94 -7.47 -4.37 4.34
CA THR A 94 -6.33 -4.16 3.45
C THR A 94 -5.44 -3.05 3.99
N VAL A 95 -4.13 -3.29 4.04
CA VAL A 95 -3.11 -2.30 4.38
C VAL A 95 -2.01 -2.26 3.32
N ALA A 96 -1.28 -1.14 3.24
CA ALA A 96 -0.13 -1.02 2.36
C ALA A 96 1.14 -0.72 3.18
N LEU A 97 2.20 -1.47 2.91
CA LEU A 97 3.49 -1.36 3.59
C LEU A 97 4.59 -1.07 2.58
N GLY A 98 5.31 0.03 2.76
CA GLY A 98 6.37 0.45 1.84
C GLY A 98 7.74 0.57 2.50
N GLY A 99 8.79 0.34 1.73
CA GLY A 99 10.18 0.41 2.18
C GLY A 99 10.52 -0.67 3.21
N VAL A 100 11.05 -0.26 4.37
CA VAL A 100 11.39 -1.21 5.44
C VAL A 100 10.16 -1.96 5.97
N TRP A 101 8.99 -1.32 6.00
CA TRP A 101 7.75 -1.94 6.46
C TRP A 101 7.30 -3.11 5.57
N ALA A 102 7.62 -3.06 4.27
CA ALA A 102 7.30 -4.14 3.33
C ALA A 102 8.01 -5.46 3.66
N ASP A 103 9.10 -5.42 4.41
CA ASP A 103 9.83 -6.61 4.85
C ASP A 103 9.00 -7.48 5.83
N ALA A 104 7.99 -6.89 6.48
CA ALA A 104 7.11 -7.57 7.44
C ALA A 104 5.72 -7.92 6.85
N ALA A 105 5.54 -7.82 5.53
CA ALA A 105 4.23 -7.97 4.90
C ALA A 105 3.60 -9.36 5.14
N LEU A 106 4.40 -10.41 5.03
CA LEU A 106 3.92 -11.78 5.22
C LEU A 106 3.58 -12.04 6.69
N GLU A 107 4.46 -11.65 7.60
CA GLU A 107 4.28 -11.81 9.04
C GLU A 107 3.04 -11.04 9.53
N LEU A 108 2.86 -9.80 9.09
CA LEU A 108 1.67 -9.01 9.43
C LEU A 108 0.40 -9.68 8.91
N SER A 109 0.42 -10.15 7.66
CA SER A 109 -0.74 -10.84 7.08
C SER A 109 -1.12 -12.10 7.87
N VAL A 110 -0.14 -12.92 8.25
CA VAL A 110 -0.37 -14.14 9.05
C VAL A 110 -0.90 -13.80 10.45
N MET A 111 -0.35 -12.75 11.10
CA MET A 111 -0.74 -12.37 12.45
C MET A 111 -2.16 -11.77 12.53
N THR A 112 -2.60 -11.06 11.49
CA THR A 112 -3.81 -10.24 11.55
C THR A 112 -4.90 -10.67 10.57
N GLU A 113 -4.63 -11.67 9.73
CA GLU A 113 -5.49 -12.06 8.60
C GLU A 113 -5.79 -10.90 7.62
N ALA A 114 -4.95 -9.85 7.63
CA ALA A 114 -5.07 -8.71 6.74
C ALA A 114 -4.50 -9.03 5.35
N ARG A 115 -5.04 -8.38 4.33
CA ARG A 115 -4.43 -8.29 3.00
C ARG A 115 -3.38 -7.19 3.00
N VAL A 116 -2.19 -7.49 2.51
CA VAL A 116 -1.07 -6.54 2.51
C VAL A 116 -0.60 -6.28 1.09
N LEU A 117 -0.52 -5.00 0.73
CA LEU A 117 0.15 -4.54 -0.49
C LEU A 117 1.56 -4.09 -0.12
N ALA A 118 2.56 -4.89 -0.46
CA ALA A 118 3.97 -4.55 -0.25
C ALA A 118 4.46 -3.65 -1.39
N ILE A 119 4.78 -2.40 -1.06
CA ILE A 119 5.18 -1.35 -2.00
C ILE A 119 6.70 -1.24 -2.05
N ASN A 120 7.25 -1.37 -3.26
CA ASN A 120 8.70 -1.33 -3.51
C ASN A 120 9.47 -2.29 -2.58
N PRO A 121 9.03 -3.56 -2.48
CA PRO A 121 9.66 -4.53 -1.59
C PRO A 121 11.10 -4.81 -2.05
N LYS A 122 11.94 -5.29 -1.15
CA LYS A 122 13.29 -5.77 -1.48
C LYS A 122 13.21 -6.99 -2.42
N ALA A 123 14.30 -7.25 -3.12
CA ALA A 123 14.43 -8.46 -3.92
C ALA A 123 14.27 -9.70 -3.03
N GLY A 124 13.47 -10.67 -3.50
CA GLY A 124 13.18 -11.90 -2.75
C GLY A 124 11.99 -11.78 -1.79
N ALA A 125 11.22 -10.70 -1.84
CA ALA A 125 9.94 -10.64 -1.13
C ALA A 125 8.99 -11.73 -1.66
N GLU A 126 8.26 -12.35 -0.75
CA GLU A 126 7.35 -13.44 -1.05
C GLU A 126 5.91 -12.91 -1.22
N GLU A 127 5.26 -13.33 -2.30
CA GLU A 127 3.83 -13.11 -2.49
C GLU A 127 3.00 -14.28 -1.92
N SER A 128 1.77 -14.00 -1.53
CA SER A 128 0.81 -15.00 -1.11
C SER A 128 -0.60 -14.62 -1.55
N GLU A 129 -1.61 -15.40 -1.22
CA GLU A 129 -3.02 -15.05 -1.50
C GLU A 129 -3.44 -13.75 -0.80
N THR A 130 -2.74 -13.37 0.26
CA THR A 130 -3.02 -12.18 1.05
C THR A 130 -1.94 -11.10 0.93
N VAL A 131 -0.81 -11.38 0.28
CA VAL A 131 0.30 -10.42 0.09
C VAL A 131 0.54 -10.21 -1.41
N GLY A 132 0.27 -8.98 -1.87
CA GLY A 132 0.57 -8.54 -3.24
C GLY A 132 1.78 -7.64 -3.30
N LEU A 133 2.60 -7.81 -4.34
CA LEU A 133 3.82 -7.02 -4.54
C LEU A 133 3.58 -5.94 -5.60
N LEU A 134 3.92 -4.71 -5.27
CA LEU A 134 3.79 -3.54 -6.15
C LEU A 134 5.13 -2.81 -6.28
N ARG A 135 5.42 -2.32 -7.46
CA ARG A 135 6.46 -1.32 -7.69
C ARG A 135 5.80 -0.03 -8.15
N VAL A 136 6.03 1.05 -7.42
CA VAL A 136 5.41 2.33 -7.69
C VAL A 136 6.47 3.44 -7.80
N GLY A 137 6.18 4.44 -8.61
CA GLY A 137 6.91 5.71 -8.60
C GLY A 137 6.47 6.58 -7.43
N SER A 138 5.70 7.62 -7.71
CA SER A 138 5.22 8.58 -6.72
C SER A 138 3.79 8.36 -6.23
N GLU A 139 2.99 7.56 -6.93
CA GLU A 139 1.57 7.37 -6.64
C GLU A 139 1.26 5.94 -6.18
N ILE A 140 0.49 5.79 -5.12
CA ILE A 140 -0.04 4.50 -4.67
C ILE A 140 -1.27 4.16 -5.51
N PRO A 141 -1.23 3.08 -6.31
CA PRO A 141 -2.24 2.79 -7.33
C PRO A 141 -3.46 2.05 -6.76
N VAL A 142 -4.07 2.56 -5.70
CA VAL A 142 -5.26 1.94 -5.10
C VAL A 142 -6.43 2.91 -5.07
N ALA A 143 -7.64 2.36 -5.02
CA ALA A 143 -8.87 3.14 -4.94
C ALA A 143 -8.86 4.07 -3.71
N PRO A 144 -9.37 5.31 -3.83
CA PRO A 144 -9.51 6.20 -2.68
C PRO A 144 -10.29 5.55 -1.54
N GLY A 145 -9.76 5.66 -0.33
CA GLY A 145 -10.42 5.12 0.86
C GLY A 145 -10.54 3.61 0.92
N SER A 146 -9.77 2.86 0.12
CA SER A 146 -9.85 1.39 0.06
C SER A 146 -8.96 0.66 1.06
N VAL A 147 -7.99 1.33 1.65
CA VAL A 147 -7.09 0.69 2.62
C VAL A 147 -7.32 1.21 4.04
N LEU A 148 -7.18 0.34 5.03
CA LEU A 148 -7.26 0.67 6.45
C LEU A 148 -6.10 1.58 6.86
N GLY A 149 -4.91 1.34 6.32
CA GLY A 149 -3.74 2.14 6.64
C GLY A 149 -2.59 1.94 5.68
N VAL A 150 -1.65 2.88 5.73
CA VAL A 150 -0.42 2.88 4.94
C VAL A 150 0.77 3.19 5.85
N ALA A 151 1.85 2.41 5.77
CA ALA A 151 3.12 2.69 6.42
C ALA A 151 4.23 2.86 5.38
N LEU A 152 4.91 4.00 5.43
CA LEU A 152 6.01 4.37 4.53
C LEU A 152 7.24 4.79 5.34
N ASP A 153 8.43 4.49 4.83
CA ASP A 153 9.69 4.97 5.40
C ASP A 153 10.28 6.15 4.59
N ALA A 154 11.44 6.64 5.00
CA ALA A 154 12.14 7.77 4.39
C ALA A 154 12.65 7.50 2.95
N SER A 155 12.49 6.30 2.41
CA SER A 155 12.81 6.00 1.01
C SER A 155 11.78 6.54 0.01
N PHE A 156 10.61 6.97 0.50
CA PHE A 156 9.53 7.50 -0.34
C PHE A 156 9.54 9.03 -0.36
N PRO A 157 9.27 9.66 -1.52
CA PRO A 157 9.12 11.10 -1.61
C PRO A 157 7.81 11.60 -0.99
N ALA A 158 7.73 12.90 -0.71
CA ALA A 158 6.57 13.52 -0.09
C ALA A 158 5.27 13.32 -0.90
N GLU A 159 5.37 13.23 -2.22
CA GLU A 159 4.24 12.96 -3.12
C GLU A 159 3.60 11.61 -2.82
N THR A 160 4.42 10.57 -2.54
CA THR A 160 3.90 9.23 -2.20
C THR A 160 3.21 9.26 -0.84
N VAL A 161 3.76 10.00 0.13
CA VAL A 161 3.10 10.18 1.44
C VAL A 161 1.77 10.92 1.27
N ALA A 162 1.70 11.93 0.41
CA ALA A 162 0.44 12.62 0.08
C ALA A 162 -0.56 11.67 -0.63
N SER A 163 -0.10 10.82 -1.54
CA SER A 163 -0.91 9.80 -2.20
C SER A 163 -1.50 8.78 -1.21
N ALA A 164 -0.75 8.43 -0.15
CA ALA A 164 -1.23 7.57 0.93
C ALA A 164 -2.49 8.12 1.61
N VAL A 165 -2.60 9.45 1.77
CA VAL A 165 -3.80 10.08 2.37
C VAL A 165 -5.06 9.80 1.54
N ARG A 166 -4.94 9.80 0.21
CA ARG A 166 -6.04 9.47 -0.70
C ARG A 166 -6.46 8.00 -0.54
N ALA A 167 -5.49 7.11 -0.49
CA ALA A 167 -5.69 5.66 -0.41
C ALA A 167 -6.36 5.22 0.89
N VAL A 168 -6.04 5.87 2.02
CA VAL A 168 -6.53 5.51 3.35
C VAL A 168 -7.99 5.94 3.54
N ARG A 169 -8.81 5.03 4.08
CA ARG A 169 -10.23 5.27 4.43
C ARG A 169 -10.36 6.31 5.57
N PRO A 170 -11.52 7.00 5.68
CA PRO A 170 -11.82 7.81 6.86
C PRO A 170 -11.65 7.01 8.16
N GLY A 171 -10.99 7.57 9.15
CA GLY A 171 -10.65 6.90 10.42
C GLY A 171 -9.43 5.96 10.33
N GLY A 172 -8.90 5.69 9.15
CA GLY A 172 -7.69 4.90 8.97
C GLY A 172 -6.41 5.67 9.33
N ARG A 173 -5.28 4.97 9.41
CA ARG A 173 -4.01 5.52 9.88
C ARG A 173 -2.92 5.51 8.83
N ILE A 174 -2.01 6.47 8.97
CA ILE A 174 -0.82 6.60 8.13
C ILE A 174 0.38 6.69 9.06
N VAL A 175 1.42 5.94 8.73
CA VAL A 175 2.76 6.04 9.30
C VAL A 175 3.66 6.66 8.25
N GLY A 176 4.34 7.73 8.60
CA GLY A 176 5.29 8.39 7.71
C GLY A 176 6.58 8.77 8.44
N PRO A 177 7.67 8.99 7.71
CA PRO A 177 8.95 9.35 8.27
C PRO A 177 8.93 10.79 8.80
N VAL A 178 9.68 11.07 9.87
CA VAL A 178 9.71 12.41 10.49
C VAL A 178 10.28 13.50 9.59
N GLU A 179 11.10 13.13 8.61
CA GLU A 179 11.66 14.05 7.60
C GLU A 179 10.60 14.66 6.69
N ILE A 180 9.45 14.00 6.55
CA ILE A 180 8.32 14.47 5.76
C ILE A 180 7.19 14.82 6.73
N PRO A 181 6.81 16.11 6.85
CA PRO A 181 5.75 16.49 7.77
C PRO A 181 4.41 15.84 7.38
N PRO A 182 3.56 15.49 8.36
CA PRO A 182 2.24 14.95 8.10
C PRO A 182 1.44 15.86 7.16
N PRO A 183 0.86 15.33 6.07
CA PRO A 183 -0.01 16.11 5.19
C PRO A 183 -1.18 16.75 5.94
N SER A 184 -1.68 17.88 5.43
CA SER A 184 -2.83 18.58 6.02
C SER A 184 -4.07 17.69 6.06
N GLY A 185 -4.90 17.85 7.09
CA GLY A 185 -6.13 17.05 7.27
C GLY A 185 -5.94 15.75 8.04
N LEU A 186 -4.74 15.47 8.51
CA LEU A 186 -4.44 14.36 9.39
C LEU A 186 -4.32 14.84 10.84
N ALA A 187 -4.81 14.02 11.78
CA ALA A 187 -4.60 14.22 13.22
C ALA A 187 -3.41 13.36 13.67
N VAL A 188 -2.31 13.98 14.07
CA VAL A 188 -1.13 13.27 14.60
C VAL A 188 -1.51 12.65 15.93
N LEU A 189 -1.34 11.34 16.04
CA LEU A 189 -1.62 10.55 17.24
C LEU A 189 -0.38 10.32 18.10
N ALA A 190 0.75 10.07 17.45
CA ALA A 190 2.03 9.82 18.08
C ALA A 190 3.18 10.17 17.14
N GLN A 191 4.35 10.40 17.71
CA GLN A 191 5.59 10.60 16.97
C GLN A 191 6.76 10.11 17.83
N ASP A 192 7.71 9.43 17.22
CA ASP A 192 9.00 9.07 17.82
C ASP A 192 10.16 9.75 17.04
N GLU A 193 11.38 9.23 17.16
CA GLU A 193 12.57 9.78 16.48
C GLU A 193 12.55 9.53 14.96
N ASP A 194 11.90 8.45 14.51
CA ASP A 194 11.93 7.99 13.13
C ASP A 194 10.61 8.21 12.38
N TYR A 195 9.47 8.07 13.09
CA TYR A 195 8.14 8.03 12.45
C TYR A 195 7.10 8.84 13.21
N TRP A 196 6.15 9.37 12.47
CA TRP A 196 4.88 9.84 13.01
C TRP A 196 3.75 8.87 12.62
N VAL A 197 2.75 8.79 13.48
CA VAL A 197 1.49 8.09 13.24
C VAL A 197 0.37 9.11 13.24
N ALA A 198 -0.39 9.18 12.16
CA ALA A 198 -1.50 10.11 12.04
C ALA A 198 -2.77 9.40 11.56
N GLN A 199 -3.92 9.94 11.93
CA GLN A 199 -5.23 9.42 11.55
C GLN A 199 -5.92 10.36 10.58
N LYS A 200 -6.51 9.80 9.53
CA LYS A 200 -7.40 10.53 8.64
C LYS A 200 -8.73 10.80 9.36
N ALA A 201 -9.19 12.05 9.31
CA ALA A 201 -10.43 12.42 9.96
C ALA A 201 -11.59 11.50 9.54
N PRO A 202 -12.43 11.05 10.47
CA PRO A 202 -13.62 10.29 10.14
C PRO A 202 -14.58 11.17 9.31
N GLU A 203 -15.25 10.57 8.34
CA GLU A 203 -16.26 11.28 7.58
C GLU A 203 -17.53 11.48 8.43
N VAL A 204 -17.85 12.73 8.73
CA VAL A 204 -19.06 13.07 9.48
C VAL A 204 -20.22 13.23 8.50
N ILE A 205 -21.04 12.20 8.35
CA ILE A 205 -22.28 12.28 7.57
C ILE A 205 -23.30 13.08 8.39
N LYS A 206 -23.56 14.33 8.01
CA LYS A 206 -24.66 15.11 8.58
C LYS A 206 -25.99 14.59 8.03
N LEU A 207 -26.67 13.78 8.81
CA LEU A 207 -28.06 13.40 8.50
C LEU A 207 -28.95 14.63 8.69
N SER A 208 -29.33 15.31 7.61
CA SER A 208 -30.41 16.29 7.65
C SER A 208 -31.75 15.54 7.78
N ARG A 209 -32.50 15.78 8.87
CA ARG A 209 -33.88 15.34 8.96
C ARG A 209 -34.65 16.01 7.81
N ALA A 210 -35.19 15.21 6.90
CA ALA A 210 -36.20 15.73 5.96
C ALA A 210 -37.35 16.25 6.80
N GLY A 211 -37.57 17.57 6.76
CA GLY A 211 -38.75 18.19 7.41
C GLY A 211 -40.03 17.60 6.79
N ARG A 212 -40.97 17.27 7.65
CA ARG A 212 -42.33 16.94 7.28
C ARG A 212 -43.04 18.19 6.73
#